data_40d97de4e8467ceca028cf470d167bd4
#
_entry.id   40d97de4e8467ceca028cf470d167bd4
#
_cell.length_a   1.000
_cell.length_b   1.000
_cell.length_c   1.000
_cell.angle_alpha   90.00
_cell.angle_beta   90.00
_cell.angle_gamma   90.00
#
_symmetry.space_group_name_H-M   'P 1'
#
loop_
_entity.id
_entity.type
_entity.pdbx_description
1 polymer ?
#
loop_
_entity_poly.entity_id
_entity_poly.type
_entity_poly.pdbx_seq_one_letter_code
_entity_poly.pdbx_strand_id
1 'polypeptide(L)'
;MISDGDQLQEVLLWHQQRYPRMQIRDLVKLVYQNEFAGGHMIADAESSLQRLRAECQALAGNCSGEKPDEVFADIGNGLCRLQLAAIESTGIHLTTVNQFFVNTARSRRGDLTSLEQKLDVLRACCQAGSLPHAPADLDAFLLAYRAQGYPAISHSAVYRDHYNPAYRVVDSVYRDHFALFCRIDALLESQDTVCIAIDSPSGSGKSALSALLGQVYDCNL
;
A
#
# COMPACT_ATOMS: atom_id res chain seq x y z
N MET A 1 -14.03 -11.04 -16.78
CA MET A 1 -12.88 -10.28 -16.25
C MET A 1 -13.39 -8.87 -15.98
N ILE A 2 -13.26 -8.41 -14.75
CA ILE A 2 -13.57 -7.02 -14.36
C ILE A 2 -12.52 -6.14 -15.04
N SER A 3 -12.91 -5.01 -15.65
CA SER A 3 -11.92 -4.11 -16.24
C SER A 3 -11.12 -3.38 -15.14
N ASP A 4 -9.90 -2.93 -15.46
CA ASP A 4 -9.07 -2.17 -14.50
C ASP A 4 -9.81 -0.90 -14.01
N GLY A 5 -10.64 -0.31 -14.86
CA GLY A 5 -11.47 0.84 -14.50
C GLY A 5 -12.56 0.50 -13.49
N ASP A 6 -13.23 -0.65 -13.66
CA ASP A 6 -14.27 -1.11 -12.72
C ASP A 6 -13.65 -1.43 -11.34
N GLN A 7 -12.49 -2.07 -11.33
CA GLN A 7 -11.76 -2.36 -10.08
C GLN A 7 -11.37 -1.06 -9.35
N LEU A 8 -10.86 -0.06 -10.06
CA LEU A 8 -10.50 1.21 -9.43
C LEU A 8 -11.72 1.94 -8.88
N GLN A 9 -12.87 1.90 -9.58
CA GLN A 9 -14.11 2.47 -9.09
C GLN A 9 -14.53 1.83 -7.76
N GLU A 10 -14.52 0.50 -7.67
CA GLU A 10 -14.83 -0.23 -6.43
C GLU A 10 -13.90 0.19 -5.28
N VAL A 11 -12.60 0.28 -5.54
CA VAL A 11 -11.59 0.75 -4.57
C VAL A 11 -11.90 2.17 -4.09
N LEU A 12 -12.20 3.10 -4.98
CA LEU A 12 -12.51 4.49 -4.64
C LEU A 12 -13.75 4.58 -3.74
N LEU A 13 -14.81 3.84 -4.08
CA LEU A 13 -16.06 3.81 -3.33
C LEU A 13 -15.86 3.18 -1.94
N TRP A 14 -15.14 2.06 -1.87
CA TRP A 14 -14.84 1.40 -0.60
C TRP A 14 -14.04 2.31 0.33
N HIS A 15 -12.99 2.98 -0.18
CA HIS A 15 -12.19 3.90 0.63
C HIS A 15 -13.00 5.11 1.09
N GLN A 16 -13.85 5.68 0.23
CA GLN A 16 -14.70 6.81 0.60
C GLN A 16 -15.73 6.41 1.67
N GLN A 17 -16.30 5.22 1.56
CA GLN A 17 -17.23 4.69 2.57
C GLN A 17 -16.53 4.42 3.90
N ARG A 18 -15.35 3.84 3.88
CA ARG A 18 -14.54 3.53 5.08
C ARG A 18 -13.99 4.80 5.74
N TYR A 19 -13.67 5.82 4.94
CA TYR A 19 -13.10 7.09 5.36
C TYR A 19 -13.95 8.29 4.88
N PRO A 20 -15.13 8.54 5.47
CA PRO A 20 -16.08 9.54 4.97
C PRO A 20 -15.55 10.98 4.90
N ARG A 21 -14.47 11.29 5.66
CA ARG A 21 -13.83 12.62 5.64
C ARG A 21 -12.70 12.77 4.61
N MET A 22 -12.56 11.80 3.70
CA MET A 22 -11.65 11.95 2.55
C MET A 22 -12.02 13.18 1.75
N GLN A 23 -11.00 13.94 1.36
CA GLN A 23 -11.10 15.07 0.46
C GLN A 23 -10.62 14.68 -0.95
N ILE A 24 -10.87 15.51 -1.93
CA ILE A 24 -10.38 15.34 -3.31
C ILE A 24 -8.89 14.99 -3.34
N ARG A 25 -8.07 15.69 -2.55
CA ARG A 25 -6.63 15.43 -2.41
C ARG A 25 -6.33 13.99 -2.00
N ASP A 26 -7.14 13.41 -1.11
CA ASP A 26 -6.93 12.05 -0.59
C ASP A 26 -7.32 11.00 -1.63
N LEU A 27 -8.36 11.25 -2.42
CA LEU A 27 -8.75 10.40 -3.55
C LEU A 27 -7.70 10.46 -4.67
N VAL A 28 -7.20 11.64 -5.03
CA VAL A 28 -6.12 11.77 -6.02
C VAL A 28 -4.83 11.11 -5.52
N LYS A 29 -4.52 11.19 -4.20
CA LYS A 29 -3.43 10.44 -3.60
C LYS A 29 -3.64 8.92 -3.72
N LEU A 30 -4.85 8.43 -3.52
CA LEU A 30 -5.16 6.99 -3.67
C LEU A 30 -4.93 6.53 -5.11
N VAL A 31 -5.40 7.30 -6.10
CA VAL A 31 -5.15 7.05 -7.53
C VAL A 31 -3.65 7.09 -7.84
N TYR A 32 -2.92 8.08 -7.32
CA TYR A 32 -1.47 8.16 -7.48
C TYR A 32 -0.76 6.92 -6.91
N GLN A 33 -1.15 6.47 -5.72
CA GLN A 33 -0.58 5.27 -5.10
C GLN A 33 -0.92 3.99 -5.86
N ASN A 34 -2.13 3.89 -6.41
CA ASN A 34 -2.54 2.79 -7.28
C ASN A 34 -1.66 2.70 -8.54
N GLU A 35 -1.13 3.82 -9.04
CA GLU A 35 -0.24 3.84 -10.20
C GLU A 35 1.24 3.67 -9.83
N PHE A 36 1.74 4.50 -8.91
CA PHE A 36 3.17 4.64 -8.64
C PHE A 36 3.64 3.96 -7.36
N ALA A 37 2.74 3.36 -6.59
CA ALA A 37 3.03 2.86 -5.25
C ALA A 37 3.66 3.95 -4.35
N GLY A 38 4.72 3.61 -3.60
CA GLY A 38 5.44 4.50 -2.67
C GLY A 38 6.89 4.78 -3.05
N GLY A 39 7.31 4.51 -4.29
CA GLY A 39 8.71 4.54 -4.71
C GLY A 39 9.44 5.87 -4.46
N HIS A 40 8.72 6.99 -4.56
CA HIS A 40 9.25 8.33 -4.30
C HIS A 40 9.69 8.55 -2.83
N MET A 41 9.31 7.67 -1.91
CA MET A 41 9.65 7.78 -0.48
C MET A 41 10.95 7.08 -0.10
N ILE A 42 11.58 6.33 -1.02
CA ILE A 42 12.75 5.50 -0.73
C ILE A 42 13.99 6.12 -1.38
N ALA A 43 14.90 6.63 -0.55
CA ALA A 43 16.25 6.97 -0.97
C ALA A 43 17.15 5.73 -0.92
N ASP A 44 17.13 5.02 0.21
CA ASP A 44 17.82 3.77 0.46
C ASP A 44 17.03 2.91 1.47
N ALA A 45 17.37 1.62 1.56
CA ALA A 45 16.65 0.66 2.39
C ALA A 45 16.85 0.90 3.90
N GLU A 46 18.03 1.34 4.32
CA GLU A 46 18.33 1.58 5.74
C GLU A 46 17.57 2.80 6.27
N SER A 47 17.61 3.93 5.57
CA SER A 47 16.84 5.12 5.92
C SER A 47 15.32 4.84 5.92
N SER A 48 14.85 3.97 5.02
CA SER A 48 13.45 3.51 5.00
C SER A 48 13.10 2.73 6.27
N LEU A 49 13.97 1.81 6.70
CA LEU A 49 13.79 1.02 7.92
C LEU A 49 13.81 1.89 9.18
N GLN A 50 14.74 2.85 9.27
CA GLN A 50 14.80 3.78 10.40
C GLN A 50 13.52 4.60 10.53
N ARG A 51 12.98 5.12 9.42
CA ARG A 51 11.68 5.82 9.41
C ARG A 51 10.54 4.91 9.82
N LEU A 52 10.50 3.67 9.32
CA LEU A 52 9.49 2.70 9.69
C LEU A 52 9.50 2.42 11.21
N ARG A 53 10.69 2.22 11.80
CA ARG A 53 10.84 2.01 13.26
C ARG A 53 10.34 3.22 14.05
N ALA A 54 10.73 4.43 13.66
CA ALA A 54 10.28 5.65 14.32
C ALA A 54 8.75 5.84 14.25
N GLU A 55 8.13 5.56 13.10
CA GLU A 55 6.67 5.63 12.94
C GLU A 55 5.96 4.59 13.82
N CYS A 56 6.43 3.33 13.84
CA CYS A 56 5.85 2.30 14.71
C CYS A 56 5.99 2.64 16.21
N GLN A 57 7.13 3.20 16.62
CA GLN A 57 7.32 3.67 18.00
C GLN A 57 6.37 4.82 18.36
N ALA A 58 6.15 5.76 17.45
CA ALA A 58 5.20 6.86 17.66
C ALA A 58 3.75 6.37 17.77
N LEU A 59 3.38 5.31 17.03
CA LEU A 59 2.06 4.69 17.11
C LEU A 59 1.85 3.97 18.45
N ALA A 60 2.84 3.25 18.94
CA ALA A 60 2.78 2.55 20.24
C ALA A 60 2.60 3.53 21.42
N GLY A 61 3.12 4.77 21.30
CA GLY A 61 2.95 5.84 22.29
C GLY A 61 1.57 6.52 22.25
N ASN A 62 0.81 6.38 21.17
CA ASN A 62 -0.49 7.01 20.95
C ASN A 62 -1.63 5.98 21.03
N CYS A 63 -2.00 5.55 22.24
CA CYS A 63 -3.07 4.58 22.48
C CYS A 63 -4.50 5.08 22.19
N SER A 64 -4.69 6.26 21.58
CA SER A 64 -6.00 6.91 21.42
C SER A 64 -6.70 6.72 20.07
N GLY A 65 -6.12 5.97 19.13
CA GLY A 65 -6.73 5.68 17.83
C GLY A 65 -7.38 4.28 17.78
N GLU A 66 -8.53 4.14 17.12
CA GLU A 66 -9.04 2.82 16.74
C GLU A 66 -7.98 2.11 15.90
N LYS A 67 -7.55 0.91 16.37
CA LYS A 67 -6.67 0.07 15.54
C LYS A 67 -7.46 -0.34 14.29
N PRO A 68 -6.82 -0.31 13.10
CA PRO A 68 -7.47 -0.81 11.89
C PRO A 68 -7.88 -2.27 12.10
N ASP A 69 -9.11 -2.62 11.71
CA ASP A 69 -9.63 -3.99 11.80
C ASP A 69 -8.86 -4.95 10.88
N GLU A 70 -8.23 -4.41 9.84
CA GLU A 70 -7.52 -5.17 8.81
C GLU A 70 -6.07 -4.75 8.70
N VAL A 71 -5.18 -5.73 8.54
CA VAL A 71 -3.74 -5.50 8.31
C VAL A 71 -3.50 -4.87 6.93
N PHE A 72 -4.30 -5.24 5.93
CA PHE A 72 -4.17 -4.77 4.56
C PHE A 72 -5.46 -4.15 4.05
N ALA A 73 -5.35 -2.98 3.43
CA ALA A 73 -6.42 -2.35 2.66
C ALA A 73 -6.05 -2.36 1.17
N ASP A 74 -6.89 -2.97 0.34
CA ASP A 74 -6.67 -3.02 -1.11
C ASP A 74 -6.75 -1.61 -1.71
N ILE A 75 -5.86 -1.31 -2.65
CA ILE A 75 -5.89 -0.06 -3.42
C ILE A 75 -5.94 -0.32 -4.93
N GLY A 76 -6.17 -1.57 -5.34
CA GLY A 76 -6.21 -1.99 -6.73
C GLY A 76 -4.84 -2.12 -7.38
N ASN A 77 -4.82 -2.49 -8.66
CA ASN A 77 -3.59 -2.65 -9.46
C ASN A 77 -2.56 -3.60 -8.82
N GLY A 78 -3.01 -4.62 -8.07
CA GLY A 78 -2.13 -5.54 -7.34
C GLY A 78 -1.36 -4.90 -6.19
N LEU A 79 -1.85 -3.80 -5.63
CA LEU A 79 -1.25 -3.06 -4.52
C LEU A 79 -2.20 -2.99 -3.33
N CYS A 80 -1.64 -2.90 -2.12
CA CYS A 80 -2.40 -2.69 -0.90
C CYS A 80 -1.64 -1.78 0.07
N ARG A 81 -2.37 -1.17 1.00
CA ARG A 81 -1.82 -0.45 2.15
C ARG A 81 -1.67 -1.42 3.32
N LEU A 82 -0.44 -1.68 3.74
CA LEU A 82 -0.13 -2.43 4.96
C LEU A 82 -0.18 -1.45 6.14
N GLN A 83 -1.12 -1.66 7.06
CA GLN A 83 -1.41 -0.78 8.19
C GLN A 83 -0.42 -1.01 9.33
N LEU A 84 0.37 0.01 9.68
CA LEU A 84 1.44 -0.15 10.69
C LEU A 84 0.90 -0.37 12.11
N ALA A 85 -0.25 0.19 12.45
CA ALA A 85 -0.88 -0.03 13.75
C ALA A 85 -1.40 -1.47 13.94
N ALA A 86 -1.68 -2.18 12.84
CA ALA A 86 -2.20 -3.55 12.89
C ALA A 86 -1.09 -4.61 12.94
N ILE A 87 0.14 -4.31 12.47
CA ILE A 87 1.21 -5.31 12.41
C ILE A 87 1.84 -5.64 13.76
N GLU A 88 1.70 -4.77 14.75
CA GLU A 88 2.30 -4.96 16.09
C GLU A 88 1.94 -6.32 16.71
N SER A 89 0.68 -6.75 16.53
CA SER A 89 0.18 -8.01 17.08
C SER A 89 0.45 -9.25 16.22
N THR A 90 1.07 -9.10 15.05
CA THR A 90 1.24 -10.20 14.08
C THR A 90 2.54 -10.97 14.24
N GLY A 91 3.51 -10.41 14.96
CA GLY A 91 4.86 -10.99 15.11
C GLY A 91 5.74 -10.84 13.86
N ILE A 92 5.33 -10.05 12.86
CA ILE A 92 6.16 -9.79 11.69
C ILE A 92 7.30 -8.82 12.04
N HIS A 93 8.50 -9.08 11.54
CA HIS A 93 9.64 -8.20 11.75
C HIS A 93 9.54 -6.92 10.90
N LEU A 94 9.93 -5.78 11.47
CA LEU A 94 9.95 -4.52 10.72
C LEU A 94 10.94 -4.54 9.55
N THR A 95 11.99 -5.36 9.62
CA THR A 95 12.90 -5.61 8.50
C THR A 95 12.19 -6.28 7.33
N THR A 96 11.35 -7.28 7.59
CA THR A 96 10.52 -7.97 6.60
C THR A 96 9.52 -7.02 5.96
N VAL A 97 8.80 -6.23 6.77
CA VAL A 97 7.88 -5.19 6.28
C VAL A 97 8.59 -4.14 5.43
N ASN A 98 9.78 -3.70 5.85
CA ASN A 98 10.58 -2.77 5.07
C ASN A 98 10.99 -3.35 3.72
N GLN A 99 11.34 -4.64 3.68
CA GLN A 99 11.71 -5.32 2.44
C GLN A 99 10.53 -5.42 1.47
N PHE A 100 9.30 -5.67 1.95
CA PHE A 100 8.09 -5.59 1.12
C PHE A 100 7.95 -4.23 0.45
N PHE A 101 8.11 -3.16 1.22
CA PHE A 101 8.00 -1.79 0.71
C PHE A 101 9.10 -1.45 -0.30
N VAL A 102 10.36 -1.78 0.01
CA VAL A 102 11.52 -1.53 -0.87
C VAL A 102 11.39 -2.30 -2.18
N ASN A 103 11.02 -3.58 -2.12
CA ASN A 103 10.84 -4.43 -3.30
C ASN A 103 9.70 -3.91 -4.18
N THR A 104 8.56 -3.55 -3.58
CA THR A 104 7.44 -2.95 -4.30
C THR A 104 7.87 -1.66 -5.02
N ALA A 105 8.55 -0.78 -4.32
CA ALA A 105 9.01 0.49 -4.88
C ALA A 105 10.01 0.32 -6.03
N ARG A 106 10.84 -0.73 -5.97
CA ARG A 106 11.81 -1.05 -7.03
C ARG A 106 11.18 -1.68 -8.26
N SER A 107 10.15 -2.50 -8.08
CA SER A 107 9.48 -3.24 -9.15
C SER A 107 8.40 -2.42 -9.86
N ARG A 108 7.72 -1.53 -9.15
CA ARG A 108 6.62 -0.74 -9.73
C ARG A 108 7.13 0.47 -10.51
N ARG A 109 6.71 0.54 -11.77
CA ARG A 109 6.96 1.65 -12.69
C ARG A 109 5.62 2.19 -13.15
N GLY A 110 5.24 3.34 -12.63
CA GLY A 110 4.00 3.99 -13.07
C GLY A 110 4.18 4.73 -14.39
N ASP A 111 3.08 5.02 -15.04
CA ASP A 111 2.98 5.74 -16.31
C ASP A 111 1.98 6.89 -16.20
N LEU A 112 2.33 8.06 -16.75
CA LEU A 112 1.45 9.25 -16.67
C LEU A 112 0.18 9.10 -17.51
N THR A 113 0.23 8.36 -18.61
CA THR A 113 -0.95 8.10 -19.45
C THR A 113 -1.94 7.23 -18.67
N SER A 114 -1.44 6.18 -18.01
CA SER A 114 -2.24 5.33 -17.13
C SER A 114 -2.80 6.12 -15.94
N LEU A 115 -2.00 7.00 -15.32
CA LEU A 115 -2.49 7.87 -14.26
C LEU A 115 -3.66 8.74 -14.73
N GLU A 116 -3.56 9.38 -15.92
CA GLU A 116 -4.64 10.21 -16.45
C GLU A 116 -5.92 9.40 -16.70
N GLN A 117 -5.82 8.20 -17.26
CA GLN A 117 -6.98 7.31 -17.43
C GLN A 117 -7.66 7.00 -16.09
N LYS A 118 -6.87 6.77 -15.04
CA LYS A 118 -7.37 6.53 -13.68
C LYS A 118 -7.99 7.78 -13.04
N LEU A 119 -7.44 8.96 -13.32
CA LEU A 119 -8.05 10.23 -12.91
C LEU A 119 -9.38 10.48 -13.63
N ASP A 120 -9.53 10.04 -14.87
CA ASP A 120 -10.81 10.08 -15.60
C ASP A 120 -11.86 9.14 -14.95
N VAL A 121 -11.47 7.97 -14.45
CA VAL A 121 -12.35 7.09 -13.66
C VAL A 121 -12.82 7.82 -12.38
N LEU A 122 -11.91 8.45 -11.64
CA LEU A 122 -12.27 9.25 -10.47
C LEU A 122 -13.26 10.37 -10.82
N ARG A 123 -13.01 11.07 -11.94
CA ARG A 123 -13.88 12.12 -12.44
C ARG A 123 -15.27 11.58 -12.78
N ALA A 124 -15.35 10.44 -13.48
CA ALA A 124 -16.62 9.77 -13.80
C ALA A 124 -17.42 9.41 -12.54
N CYS A 125 -16.76 8.93 -11.48
CA CYS A 125 -17.42 8.66 -10.19
C CYS A 125 -18.01 9.92 -9.56
N CYS A 126 -17.31 11.06 -9.62
CA CYS A 126 -17.84 12.33 -9.14
C CYS A 126 -19.02 12.82 -10.00
N GLN A 127 -18.95 12.70 -11.32
CA GLN A 127 -20.01 13.08 -12.24
C GLN A 127 -21.28 12.24 -12.07
N ALA A 128 -21.11 10.95 -11.79
CA ALA A 128 -22.22 10.03 -11.49
C ALA A 128 -22.83 10.24 -10.09
N GLY A 129 -22.24 11.11 -9.24
CA GLY A 129 -22.68 11.30 -7.86
C GLY A 129 -22.34 10.12 -6.93
N SER A 130 -21.51 9.20 -7.37
CA SER A 130 -21.07 8.04 -6.57
C SER A 130 -20.07 8.44 -5.47
N LEU A 131 -19.37 9.56 -5.66
CA LEU A 131 -18.51 10.18 -4.67
C LEU A 131 -19.07 11.55 -4.25
N PRO A 132 -18.93 11.96 -2.97
CA PRO A 132 -19.56 13.17 -2.42
C PRO A 132 -18.77 14.45 -2.76
N HIS A 133 -18.15 14.53 -3.94
CA HIS A 133 -17.33 15.65 -4.35
C HIS A 133 -17.86 16.26 -5.65
N ALA A 134 -17.93 17.60 -5.70
CA ALA A 134 -18.38 18.28 -6.91
C ALA A 134 -17.36 18.10 -8.05
N PRO A 135 -17.80 17.73 -9.26
CA PRO A 135 -16.89 17.57 -10.41
C PRO A 135 -16.04 18.82 -10.70
N ALA A 136 -16.62 20.01 -10.52
CA ALA A 136 -15.92 21.27 -10.75
C ALA A 136 -14.73 21.48 -9.78
N ASP A 137 -14.88 21.08 -8.51
CA ASP A 137 -13.80 21.17 -7.52
C ASP A 137 -12.67 20.18 -7.84
N LEU A 138 -13.03 18.97 -8.29
CA LEU A 138 -12.05 18.00 -8.78
C LEU A 138 -11.30 18.54 -10.02
N ASP A 139 -12.01 19.10 -10.98
CA ASP A 139 -11.41 19.67 -12.20
C ASP A 139 -10.43 20.81 -11.87
N ALA A 140 -10.80 21.70 -10.94
CA ALA A 140 -9.91 22.75 -10.47
C ALA A 140 -8.66 22.19 -9.79
N PHE A 141 -8.81 21.16 -8.93
CA PHE A 141 -7.68 20.49 -8.30
C PHE A 141 -6.75 19.82 -9.33
N LEU A 142 -7.32 19.08 -10.28
CA LEU A 142 -6.56 18.38 -11.31
C LEU A 142 -5.83 19.34 -12.25
N LEU A 143 -6.41 20.49 -12.58
CA LEU A 143 -5.74 21.54 -13.36
C LEU A 143 -4.46 22.01 -12.67
N ALA A 144 -4.54 22.33 -11.39
CA ALA A 144 -3.38 22.75 -10.59
C ALA A 144 -2.36 21.62 -10.41
N TYR A 145 -2.82 20.39 -10.24
CA TYR A 145 -1.98 19.21 -10.08
C TYR A 145 -1.17 18.88 -11.35
N ARG A 146 -1.81 18.95 -12.52
CA ARG A 146 -1.16 18.82 -13.82
C ARG A 146 -0.12 19.90 -14.06
N ALA A 147 -0.44 21.15 -13.74
CA ALA A 147 0.49 22.28 -13.89
C ALA A 147 1.76 22.12 -13.03
N GLN A 148 1.71 21.35 -11.93
CA GLN A 148 2.84 21.04 -11.06
C GLN A 148 3.64 19.81 -11.52
N GLY A 149 3.23 19.12 -12.59
CA GLY A 149 3.90 17.92 -13.10
C GLY A 149 3.66 16.66 -12.27
N TYR A 150 2.47 16.52 -11.68
CA TYR A 150 2.03 15.34 -10.92
C TYR A 150 2.94 14.96 -9.74
N PRO A 151 3.23 15.89 -8.82
CA PRO A 151 4.07 15.57 -7.68
C PRO A 151 3.41 14.53 -6.77
N ALA A 152 4.23 13.84 -5.98
CA ALA A 152 3.71 13.00 -4.91
C ALA A 152 2.83 13.80 -3.93
N ILE A 153 1.70 13.22 -3.53
CA ILE A 153 0.67 13.91 -2.75
C ILE A 153 0.67 13.43 -1.31
N SER A 154 0.69 14.36 -0.35
CA SER A 154 0.40 14.09 1.06
C SER A 154 -1.10 14.06 1.32
N HIS A 155 -1.54 13.32 2.33
CA HIS A 155 -2.93 13.39 2.81
C HIS A 155 -3.33 14.81 3.19
N SER A 156 -4.63 15.12 3.08
CA SER A 156 -5.21 16.36 3.59
C SER A 156 -5.01 16.47 5.12
N ALA A 157 -5.03 17.68 5.66
CA ALA A 157 -4.97 17.88 7.10
C ALA A 157 -6.16 17.19 7.79
N VAL A 158 -7.36 17.37 7.23
CA VAL A 158 -8.60 16.73 7.74
C VAL A 158 -8.46 15.21 7.84
N TYR A 159 -7.90 14.57 6.81
CA TYR A 159 -7.69 13.11 6.82
C TYR A 159 -6.66 12.69 7.87
N ARG A 160 -5.53 13.42 7.96
CA ARG A 160 -4.48 13.11 8.95
C ARG A 160 -4.98 13.25 10.38
N ASP A 161 -5.66 14.36 10.67
CA ASP A 161 -6.11 14.68 12.02
C ASP A 161 -7.20 13.69 12.50
N HIS A 162 -7.99 13.16 11.56
CA HIS A 162 -9.11 12.30 11.90
C HIS A 162 -8.74 10.80 11.92
N TYR A 163 -7.89 10.36 10.98
CA TYR A 163 -7.61 8.93 10.79
C TYR A 163 -6.18 8.53 11.16
N ASN A 164 -5.29 9.49 11.44
CA ASN A 164 -3.89 9.25 11.78
C ASN A 164 -3.23 8.17 10.89
N PRO A 165 -3.21 8.32 9.55
CA PRO A 165 -2.84 7.27 8.62
C PRO A 165 -1.36 6.90 8.75
N ALA A 166 -1.07 5.66 9.06
CA ALA A 166 0.27 5.10 9.12
C ALA A 166 0.30 3.75 8.40
N TYR A 167 0.84 3.73 7.18
CA TYR A 167 0.88 2.53 6.34
C TYR A 167 2.05 2.53 5.37
N ARG A 168 2.32 1.36 4.78
CA ARG A 168 3.19 1.21 3.60
C ARG A 168 2.39 0.67 2.43
N VAL A 169 2.63 1.21 1.22
CA VAL A 169 2.07 0.64 -0.01
C VAL A 169 2.98 -0.49 -0.45
N VAL A 170 2.42 -1.69 -0.52
CA VAL A 170 3.13 -2.92 -0.86
C VAL A 170 2.38 -3.71 -1.93
N ASP A 171 3.07 -4.59 -2.64
CA ASP A 171 2.44 -5.51 -3.59
C ASP A 171 1.52 -6.49 -2.85
N SER A 172 0.37 -6.80 -3.43
CA SER A 172 -0.65 -7.68 -2.83
C SER A 172 -0.14 -9.11 -2.62
N VAL A 173 0.90 -9.52 -3.33
CA VAL A 173 1.55 -10.83 -3.13
C VAL A 173 2.03 -11.02 -1.68
N TYR A 174 2.43 -9.94 -1.01
CA TYR A 174 2.83 -10.00 0.40
C TYR A 174 1.65 -10.20 1.34
N ARG A 175 0.48 -9.65 1.01
CA ARG A 175 -0.78 -9.94 1.72
C ARG A 175 -1.15 -11.41 1.58
N ASP A 176 -1.07 -11.92 0.36
CA ASP A 176 -1.51 -13.28 0.02
C ASP A 176 -0.63 -14.36 0.69
N HIS A 177 0.62 -14.00 1.05
CA HIS A 177 1.56 -14.89 1.76
C HIS A 177 1.90 -14.39 3.17
N PHE A 178 1.13 -13.45 3.75
CA PHE A 178 1.49 -12.77 4.98
C PHE A 178 1.68 -13.71 6.17
N ALA A 179 0.80 -14.70 6.32
CA ALA A 179 0.89 -15.70 7.39
C ALA A 179 2.19 -16.53 7.30
N LEU A 180 2.68 -16.80 6.09
CA LEU A 180 3.96 -17.49 5.88
C LEU A 180 5.12 -16.62 6.36
N PHE A 181 5.15 -15.32 6.02
CA PHE A 181 6.19 -14.41 6.48
C PHE A 181 6.20 -14.26 8.01
N CYS A 182 5.05 -14.11 8.65
CA CYS A 182 4.93 -14.07 10.11
C CYS A 182 5.49 -15.37 10.73
N ARG A 183 5.21 -16.54 10.11
CA ARG A 183 5.71 -17.82 10.61
C ARG A 183 7.22 -17.95 10.47
N ILE A 184 7.79 -17.47 9.37
CA ILE A 184 9.25 -17.48 9.14
C ILE A 184 9.93 -16.56 10.17
N ASP A 185 9.44 -15.34 10.36
CA ASP A 185 9.98 -14.39 11.31
C ASP A 185 9.96 -14.96 12.74
N ALA A 186 8.86 -15.59 13.16
CA ALA A 186 8.74 -16.25 14.47
C ALA A 186 9.73 -17.43 14.63
N LEU A 187 10.07 -18.14 13.56
CA LEU A 187 11.08 -19.18 13.63
C LEU A 187 12.49 -18.59 13.73
N LEU A 188 12.78 -17.51 13.02
CA LEU A 188 14.07 -16.79 13.07
C LEU A 188 14.36 -16.17 14.42
N GLU A 189 13.34 -15.87 15.25
CA GLU A 189 13.56 -15.44 16.65
C GLU A 189 14.10 -16.55 17.54
N SER A 190 13.84 -17.80 17.23
CA SER A 190 14.19 -18.97 18.05
C SER A 190 15.28 -19.86 17.46
N GLN A 191 15.66 -19.64 16.21
CA GLN A 191 16.60 -20.49 15.46
C GLN A 191 17.54 -19.63 14.60
N ASP A 192 18.83 -19.95 14.63
CA ASP A 192 19.83 -19.28 13.79
C ASP A 192 19.66 -19.59 12.29
N THR A 193 19.03 -20.71 11.96
CA THR A 193 18.81 -21.15 10.57
C THR A 193 17.43 -21.76 10.42
N VAL A 194 16.69 -21.33 9.41
CA VAL A 194 15.39 -21.89 9.03
C VAL A 194 15.50 -22.51 7.64
N CYS A 195 15.13 -23.78 7.51
CA CYS A 195 15.06 -24.49 6.23
C CYS A 195 13.59 -24.61 5.79
N ILE A 196 13.28 -24.13 4.58
CA ILE A 196 11.93 -24.14 4.01
C ILE A 196 11.91 -25.06 2.80
N ALA A 197 11.12 -26.14 2.88
CA ALA A 197 10.84 -27.02 1.75
C ALA A 197 9.52 -26.60 1.08
N ILE A 198 9.55 -26.37 -0.24
CA ILE A 198 8.37 -26.02 -1.03
C ILE A 198 8.02 -27.24 -1.91
N ASP A 199 6.97 -27.95 -1.54
CA ASP A 199 6.47 -29.11 -2.28
C ASP A 199 5.05 -28.87 -2.79
N SER A 200 4.84 -29.13 -4.09
CA SER A 200 3.53 -29.02 -4.75
C SER A 200 3.60 -29.53 -6.20
N PRO A 201 2.48 -29.81 -6.88
CA PRO A 201 2.46 -30.26 -8.27
C PRO A 201 3.21 -29.33 -9.24
N SER A 202 3.56 -29.84 -10.41
CA SER A 202 4.17 -29.01 -11.46
C SER A 202 3.23 -27.88 -11.88
N GLY A 203 3.80 -26.67 -12.12
CA GLY A 203 3.02 -25.50 -12.52
C GLY A 203 2.33 -24.75 -11.39
N SER A 204 2.48 -25.15 -10.13
CA SER A 204 1.79 -24.54 -8.96
C SER A 204 2.44 -23.27 -8.39
N GLY A 205 3.47 -22.72 -9.04
CA GLY A 205 4.10 -21.48 -8.58
C GLY A 205 5.27 -21.64 -7.60
N LYS A 206 5.81 -22.86 -7.39
CA LYS A 206 6.96 -23.10 -6.48
C LYS A 206 8.13 -22.14 -6.71
N SER A 207 8.55 -21.99 -7.95
CA SER A 207 9.68 -21.11 -8.32
C SER A 207 9.36 -19.64 -8.04
N ALA A 208 8.11 -19.21 -8.23
CA ALA A 208 7.68 -17.86 -7.91
C ALA A 208 7.70 -17.61 -6.40
N LEU A 209 7.22 -18.57 -5.59
CA LEU A 209 7.27 -18.48 -4.14
C LEU A 209 8.72 -18.49 -3.62
N SER A 210 9.57 -19.37 -4.15
CA SER A 210 10.99 -19.43 -3.81
C SER A 210 11.67 -18.08 -4.11
N ALA A 211 11.46 -17.53 -5.32
CA ALA A 211 12.00 -16.22 -5.68
C ALA A 211 11.47 -15.09 -4.78
N LEU A 212 10.18 -15.12 -4.40
CA LEU A 212 9.58 -14.16 -3.47
C LEU A 212 10.26 -14.20 -2.10
N LEU A 213 10.51 -15.41 -1.56
CA LEU A 213 11.23 -15.58 -0.30
C LEU A 213 12.66 -15.06 -0.41
N GLY A 214 13.37 -15.37 -1.50
CA GLY A 214 14.73 -14.89 -1.75
C GLY A 214 14.83 -13.36 -1.93
N GLN A 215 13.75 -12.70 -2.32
CA GLN A 215 13.69 -11.23 -2.38
C GLN A 215 13.50 -10.59 -1.00
N VAL A 216 12.92 -11.31 -0.05
CA VAL A 216 12.59 -10.80 1.28
C VAL A 216 13.67 -11.16 2.30
N TYR A 217 14.15 -12.38 2.24
CA TYR A 217 15.19 -12.89 3.12
C TYR A 217 16.50 -13.11 2.35
N ASP A 218 17.62 -12.85 2.98
CA ASP A 218 18.94 -13.20 2.45
C ASP A 218 19.14 -14.72 2.63
N CYS A 219 18.66 -15.49 1.65
CA CYS A 219 18.65 -16.94 1.71
C CYS A 219 19.20 -17.59 0.45
N ASN A 220 19.78 -18.79 0.58
CA ASN A 220 20.17 -19.66 -0.52
C ASN A 220 18.91 -20.36 -1.07
N LEU A 221 18.69 -20.27 -2.40
CA LEU A 221 17.58 -20.90 -3.12
C LEU A 221 18.02 -22.17 -3.81
#